data_06125d98369b4d15bfb462090c400ddd
#
_entry.id   06125d98369b4d15bfb462090c400ddd
#
_cell.length_a   1.000
_cell.length_b   1.000
_cell.length_c   1.000
_cell.angle_alpha   90.00
_cell.angle_beta   90.00
_cell.angle_gamma   90.00
#
_symmetry.space_group_name_H-M   'P 1'
#
loop_
_entity.id
_entity.type
_entity.pdbx_description
1 polymer ?
#
loop_
_entity_poly.entity_id
_entity_poly.type
_entity_poly.pdbx_seq_one_letter_code
_entity_poly.pdbx_strand_id
1 'polypeptide(L)'
;MITIGFSTRKIDNSFVELLKKSCGVSNPQIIPIENEGKYSLPEAYNMILEQATNDIVVLCHDDIYFDSKNWGSKILKHFKRSPEYGILGLAGSTQLPESAKWWEDFSKMKGIVNHEHEGKKWESKYSASLGNQIEDVVLVDGLFIVLNKKNIKQTFNEEIKGFHFYDVDFSFRNFIEDVKIGVMYDVRVTHKSIGQTNEQWEQNRIKFAEKHKDILPVKIKRNLTLKSPIKVLLSSLFFKTFTGSEMYVYELARGLKKLNCDVTVLSDIDGPLSKLANQQGIKTLPFSNPPGYKLGDGKWGMNTQQGFVLSQPNMMYKMSDANFDIMHVQHNPISQRVCDMYPNTPKISTIHSEVIELENPFIHNSIKKYICIRPEIQKHVVENFNIDESSTDVIYNPIDTNRFNNVNTKTYPYVLFVGTIDYLREKTIRDLVEYSKSIGKELWLVGENKSNYLPELLNNSHVKHFQATNKVEEYVKNCTETAGILLGRTTIEGWLCGKPGWIYDVDNTGNIIDKKKYEVPSDVNKFNSDEVAKKIKEEYIKILND
;
A
#
# COMPACT_ATOMS: atom_id res chain seq x y z
N MET A 1 -31.70 17.04 16.57
CA MET A 1 -32.23 18.20 15.81
C MET A 1 -31.07 18.82 15.04
N ILE A 2 -31.34 19.61 14.01
CA ILE A 2 -30.36 20.18 13.10
C ILE A 2 -30.70 21.64 12.79
N THR A 3 -29.67 22.49 12.69
CA THR A 3 -29.80 23.85 12.15
C THR A 3 -29.25 23.86 10.73
N ILE A 4 -29.92 24.56 9.83
CA ILE A 4 -29.49 24.74 8.43
C ILE A 4 -29.41 26.23 8.16
N GLY A 5 -28.24 26.72 7.81
CA GLY A 5 -28.00 28.13 7.54
C GLY A 5 -27.40 28.36 6.15
N PHE A 6 -27.71 29.47 5.54
CA PHE A 6 -27.17 29.89 4.27
C PHE A 6 -27.20 31.43 4.13
N SER A 7 -26.27 31.95 3.34
CA SER A 7 -26.26 33.35 2.95
C SER A 7 -26.83 33.47 1.54
N THR A 8 -27.72 34.44 1.31
CA THR A 8 -28.36 34.65 0.03
C THR A 8 -28.60 36.13 -0.24
N ARG A 9 -28.64 36.56 -1.48
CA ARG A 9 -28.94 37.97 -1.83
C ARG A 9 -30.36 38.35 -1.45
N LYS A 10 -31.30 37.43 -1.63
CA LYS A 10 -32.72 37.60 -1.29
C LYS A 10 -33.28 36.26 -0.83
N ILE A 11 -34.01 36.27 0.27
CA ILE A 11 -34.61 35.05 0.80
C ILE A 11 -35.66 34.50 -0.18
N ASP A 12 -35.42 33.30 -0.67
CA ASP A 12 -36.38 32.52 -1.44
C ASP A 12 -37.10 31.51 -0.54
N ASN A 13 -38.37 31.79 -0.27
CA ASN A 13 -39.20 30.89 0.53
C ASN A 13 -39.33 29.49 -0.08
N SER A 14 -39.23 29.35 -1.40
CA SER A 14 -39.27 28.03 -2.05
C SER A 14 -38.06 27.20 -1.70
N PHE A 15 -36.87 27.79 -1.61
CA PHE A 15 -35.65 27.14 -1.14
C PHE A 15 -35.73 26.77 0.34
N VAL A 16 -36.26 27.66 1.18
CA VAL A 16 -36.49 27.35 2.62
C VAL A 16 -37.40 26.13 2.78
N GLU A 17 -38.50 26.07 2.02
CA GLU A 17 -39.42 24.94 2.07
C GLU A 17 -38.80 23.65 1.49
N LEU A 18 -37.96 23.77 0.47
CA LEU A 18 -37.17 22.64 -0.07
C LEU A 18 -36.25 22.04 1.02
N LEU A 19 -35.52 22.88 1.74
CA LEU A 19 -34.65 22.45 2.85
C LEU A 19 -35.45 21.72 3.91
N LYS A 20 -36.57 22.26 4.37
CA LYS A 20 -37.43 21.62 5.37
C LYS A 20 -37.95 20.26 4.93
N LYS A 21 -38.44 20.16 3.69
CA LYS A 21 -39.06 18.93 3.15
C LYS A 21 -38.05 17.85 2.84
N SER A 22 -36.86 18.23 2.32
CA SER A 22 -35.85 17.26 1.86
C SER A 22 -34.94 16.72 2.94
N CYS A 23 -34.74 17.46 4.04
CA CYS A 23 -33.75 17.06 5.07
C CYS A 23 -34.14 15.80 5.86
N GLY A 24 -35.44 15.46 5.96
CA GLY A 24 -35.92 14.28 6.67
C GLY A 24 -35.78 14.34 8.19
N VAL A 25 -35.72 15.55 8.75
CA VAL A 25 -35.69 15.82 10.19
C VAL A 25 -36.92 16.66 10.54
N SER A 26 -37.60 16.30 11.63
CA SER A 26 -38.76 17.06 12.10
C SER A 26 -38.33 18.44 12.63
N ASN A 27 -38.97 19.49 12.14
CA ASN A 27 -38.75 20.88 12.58
C ASN A 27 -37.27 21.31 12.61
N PRO A 28 -36.54 21.26 11.47
CA PRO A 28 -35.19 21.81 11.42
C PRO A 28 -35.24 23.32 11.62
N GLN A 29 -34.27 23.86 12.36
CA GLN A 29 -34.09 25.29 12.42
C GLN A 29 -33.48 25.77 11.11
N ILE A 30 -34.11 26.76 10.43
CA ILE A 30 -33.57 27.36 9.19
C ILE A 30 -33.19 28.81 9.50
N ILE A 31 -31.95 29.17 9.18
CA ILE A 31 -31.42 30.53 9.40
C ILE A 31 -30.87 31.07 8.07
N PRO A 32 -31.71 31.76 7.27
CA PRO A 32 -31.23 32.48 6.11
C PRO A 32 -30.64 33.83 6.55
N ILE A 33 -29.50 34.19 6.01
CA ILE A 33 -28.92 35.54 6.15
C ILE A 33 -29.08 36.25 4.83
N GLU A 34 -29.97 37.24 4.79
CA GLU A 34 -30.13 38.12 3.61
C GLU A 34 -28.93 39.06 3.54
N ASN A 35 -28.16 38.91 2.45
CA ASN A 35 -26.84 39.50 2.30
C ASN A 35 -26.68 40.07 0.87
N GLU A 36 -27.02 41.32 0.69
CA GLU A 36 -26.84 42.08 -0.56
C GLU A 36 -25.39 42.63 -0.70
N GLY A 37 -24.38 41.85 -0.26
CA GLY A 37 -22.98 42.28 -0.24
C GLY A 37 -22.60 43.08 1.01
N LYS A 38 -23.43 43.05 2.05
CA LYS A 38 -23.23 43.75 3.31
C LYS A 38 -22.21 43.06 4.20
N TYR A 39 -22.17 41.74 4.17
CA TYR A 39 -21.30 40.89 4.98
C TYR A 39 -20.42 40.02 4.09
N SER A 40 -19.20 39.72 4.49
CA SER A 40 -18.44 38.62 3.95
C SER A 40 -19.10 37.27 4.31
N LEU A 41 -18.74 36.18 3.63
CA LEU A 41 -19.32 34.88 3.95
C LEU A 41 -18.91 34.37 5.34
N PRO A 42 -17.65 34.58 5.82
CA PRO A 42 -17.29 34.35 7.20
C PRO A 42 -18.19 35.04 8.22
N GLU A 43 -18.45 36.34 8.05
CA GLU A 43 -19.34 37.11 8.94
C GLU A 43 -20.76 36.53 8.92
N ALA A 44 -21.31 36.23 7.74
CA ALA A 44 -22.65 35.65 7.62
C ALA A 44 -22.73 34.26 8.29
N TYR A 45 -21.69 33.42 8.13
CA TYR A 45 -21.68 32.09 8.73
C TYR A 45 -21.50 32.13 10.25
N ASN A 46 -20.71 33.07 10.79
CA ASN A 46 -20.62 33.28 12.23
C ASN A 46 -21.97 33.74 12.81
N MET A 47 -22.69 34.64 12.13
CA MET A 47 -24.05 35.04 12.56
C MET A 47 -25.02 33.84 12.59
N ILE A 48 -24.88 32.88 11.66
CA ILE A 48 -25.66 31.64 11.69
C ILE A 48 -25.27 30.79 12.90
N LEU A 49 -23.96 30.63 13.17
CA LEU A 49 -23.47 29.86 14.31
C LEU A 49 -23.92 30.41 15.66
N GLU A 50 -23.98 31.73 15.80
CA GLU A 50 -24.49 32.41 17.00
C GLU A 50 -26.00 32.16 17.23
N GLN A 51 -26.78 32.20 16.16
CA GLN A 51 -28.25 31.99 16.20
C GLN A 51 -28.64 30.51 16.26
N ALA A 52 -27.71 29.57 15.93
CA ALA A 52 -27.98 28.15 15.89
C ALA A 52 -28.19 27.57 17.30
N THR A 53 -29.38 27.00 17.51
CA THR A 53 -29.78 26.38 18.79
C THR A 53 -29.41 24.89 18.87
N ASN A 54 -29.03 24.29 17.76
CA ASN A 54 -28.65 22.87 17.71
C ASN A 54 -27.13 22.71 17.63
N ASP A 55 -26.63 21.59 18.15
CA ASP A 55 -25.20 21.25 18.10
C ASP A 55 -24.73 20.98 16.65
N ILE A 56 -25.59 20.37 15.82
CA ILE A 56 -25.27 20.07 14.43
C ILE A 56 -25.82 21.20 13.55
N VAL A 57 -24.90 21.86 12.85
CA VAL A 57 -25.19 22.98 11.97
C VAL A 57 -24.72 22.66 10.57
N VAL A 58 -25.59 22.82 9.60
CA VAL A 58 -25.29 22.72 8.15
C VAL A 58 -25.19 24.12 7.59
N LEU A 59 -24.08 24.41 6.96
CA LEU A 59 -23.86 25.64 6.18
C LEU A 59 -23.78 25.23 4.71
N CYS A 60 -24.57 25.85 3.87
CA CYS A 60 -24.62 25.51 2.45
C CYS A 60 -24.80 26.76 1.57
N HIS A 61 -24.45 26.64 0.30
CA HIS A 61 -24.77 27.64 -0.70
C HIS A 61 -26.27 27.65 -0.99
N ASP A 62 -26.81 28.77 -1.48
CA ASP A 62 -28.22 28.94 -1.84
C ASP A 62 -28.53 28.45 -3.27
N ASP A 63 -27.53 28.05 -4.04
CA ASP A 63 -27.62 27.54 -5.42
C ASP A 63 -27.40 26.01 -5.53
N ILE A 64 -27.75 25.25 -4.49
CA ILE A 64 -27.66 23.79 -4.48
C ILE A 64 -29.02 23.11 -4.50
N TYR A 65 -29.07 21.92 -5.10
CA TYR A 65 -30.18 20.97 -4.99
C TYR A 65 -29.75 19.70 -4.30
N PHE A 66 -30.65 19.14 -3.50
CA PHE A 66 -30.41 17.88 -2.81
C PHE A 66 -30.89 16.70 -3.66
N ASP A 67 -29.95 15.92 -4.18
CA ASP A 67 -30.25 14.68 -4.91
C ASP A 67 -30.59 13.54 -3.92
N SER A 68 -30.09 13.62 -2.71
CA SER A 68 -30.36 12.64 -1.65
C SER A 68 -31.61 13.00 -0.85
N LYS A 69 -32.53 12.05 -0.72
CA LYS A 69 -33.66 12.15 0.23
C LYS A 69 -33.17 11.97 1.67
N ASN A 70 -33.82 12.66 2.61
CA ASN A 70 -33.55 12.54 4.05
C ASN A 70 -32.08 12.79 4.42
N TRP A 71 -31.41 13.69 3.73
CA TRP A 71 -30.00 13.98 3.87
C TRP A 71 -29.63 14.44 5.28
N GLY A 72 -30.45 15.25 5.96
CA GLY A 72 -30.23 15.68 7.34
C GLY A 72 -30.27 14.52 8.33
N SER A 73 -31.18 13.55 8.13
CA SER A 73 -31.21 12.32 8.93
C SER A 73 -29.95 11.47 8.73
N LYS A 74 -29.37 11.43 7.54
CA LYS A 74 -28.09 10.75 7.27
C LYS A 74 -26.95 11.43 8.01
N ILE A 75 -26.88 12.76 7.96
CA ILE A 75 -25.90 13.57 8.72
C ILE A 75 -25.97 13.28 10.22
N LEU A 76 -27.16 13.29 10.80
CA LEU A 76 -27.33 12.97 12.23
C LEU A 76 -26.89 11.54 12.57
N LYS A 77 -27.10 10.57 11.63
CA LYS A 77 -26.58 9.20 11.80
C LYS A 77 -25.06 9.16 11.78
N HIS A 78 -24.40 9.95 10.93
CA HIS A 78 -22.94 10.04 10.90
C HIS A 78 -22.40 10.51 12.23
N PHE A 79 -22.87 11.63 12.78
CA PHE A 79 -22.42 12.11 14.08
C PHE A 79 -22.78 11.20 15.25
N LYS A 80 -23.87 10.44 15.13
CA LYS A 80 -24.19 9.41 16.15
C LYS A 80 -23.22 8.23 16.12
N ARG A 81 -22.76 7.83 14.93
CA ARG A 81 -21.83 6.69 14.74
C ARG A 81 -20.37 7.08 14.98
N SER A 82 -20.03 8.31 14.65
CA SER A 82 -18.68 8.88 14.68
C SER A 82 -18.73 10.27 15.33
N PRO A 83 -18.99 10.32 16.66
CA PRO A 83 -19.19 11.58 17.37
C PRO A 83 -17.94 12.43 17.48
N GLU A 84 -16.78 11.88 17.18
CA GLU A 84 -15.48 12.55 17.22
C GLU A 84 -15.27 13.58 16.11
N TYR A 85 -16.03 13.54 15.01
CA TYR A 85 -15.90 14.54 13.95
C TYR A 85 -16.41 15.90 14.38
N GLY A 86 -15.65 16.93 14.03
CA GLY A 86 -16.07 18.33 14.19
C GLY A 86 -16.64 18.92 12.90
N ILE A 87 -16.13 18.48 11.75
CA ILE A 87 -16.48 19.02 10.43
C ILE A 87 -16.68 17.88 9.45
N LEU A 88 -17.79 17.92 8.68
CA LEU A 88 -18.06 17.04 7.56
C LEU A 88 -18.39 17.84 6.33
N GLY A 89 -17.99 17.35 5.13
CA GLY A 89 -18.29 17.96 3.83
C GLY A 89 -18.60 16.92 2.77
N LEU A 90 -18.76 17.36 1.51
CA LEU A 90 -19.04 16.52 0.35
C LEU A 90 -17.84 16.38 -0.59
N ALA A 91 -16.91 17.31 -0.53
CA ALA A 91 -15.62 17.27 -1.20
C ALA A 91 -14.55 17.87 -0.29
N GLY A 92 -13.29 17.49 -0.52
CA GLY A 92 -12.17 17.97 0.27
C GLY A 92 -10.85 17.34 -0.17
N SER A 93 -9.80 17.49 0.62
CA SER A 93 -8.48 16.93 0.33
C SER A 93 -7.83 16.35 1.58
N THR A 94 -7.08 15.26 1.37
CA THR A 94 -6.24 14.65 2.42
C THR A 94 -4.93 15.40 2.65
N GLN A 95 -4.67 16.45 1.84
CA GLN A 95 -3.49 17.29 1.94
C GLN A 95 -3.85 18.73 1.58
N LEU A 96 -3.25 19.71 2.29
CA LEU A 96 -3.17 21.09 1.86
C LEU A 96 -1.70 21.39 1.55
N PRO A 97 -1.33 21.61 0.27
CA PRO A 97 0.05 21.85 -0.14
C PRO A 97 0.56 23.23 0.27
N GLU A 98 1.86 23.49 0.09
CA GLU A 98 2.48 24.80 0.34
C GLU A 98 1.80 25.93 -0.46
N SER A 99 1.33 25.63 -1.65
CA SER A 99 0.59 26.58 -2.48
C SER A 99 -0.78 26.95 -1.93
N ALA A 100 -1.31 26.22 -0.95
CA ALA A 100 -2.67 26.29 -0.42
C ALA A 100 -3.78 26.07 -1.48
N LYS A 101 -3.46 25.47 -2.63
CA LYS A 101 -4.42 25.00 -3.66
C LYS A 101 -4.75 23.53 -3.43
N TRP A 102 -5.78 23.22 -2.67
CA TRP A 102 -6.11 21.86 -2.25
C TRP A 102 -6.46 20.90 -3.41
N TRP A 103 -6.81 21.43 -4.58
CA TRP A 103 -7.08 20.65 -5.81
C TRP A 103 -5.87 20.53 -6.74
N GLU A 104 -4.69 20.95 -6.31
CA GLU A 104 -3.44 20.86 -7.11
C GLU A 104 -3.04 19.42 -7.39
N ASP A 105 -3.27 18.52 -6.43
CA ASP A 105 -3.08 17.08 -6.59
C ASP A 105 -4.43 16.35 -6.53
N PHE A 106 -4.92 15.94 -7.71
CA PHE A 106 -6.18 15.21 -7.84
C PHE A 106 -6.21 13.91 -7.02
N SER A 107 -5.05 13.25 -6.82
CA SER A 107 -4.94 12.00 -6.06
C SER A 107 -5.27 12.18 -4.57
N LYS A 108 -5.16 13.39 -4.06
CA LYS A 108 -5.44 13.76 -2.66
C LYS A 108 -6.89 14.22 -2.47
N MET A 109 -7.58 14.54 -3.55
CA MET A 109 -8.98 15.00 -3.50
C MET A 109 -9.92 13.83 -3.17
N LYS A 110 -10.97 14.14 -2.40
CA LYS A 110 -11.98 13.20 -1.94
C LYS A 110 -13.39 13.75 -2.14
N GLY A 111 -14.33 12.85 -2.37
CA GLY A 111 -15.74 13.24 -2.47
C GLY A 111 -16.33 13.14 -3.87
N ILE A 112 -17.61 13.48 -3.94
CA ILE A 112 -18.40 13.45 -5.18
C ILE A 112 -19.43 14.57 -5.13
N VAL A 113 -19.42 15.44 -6.15
CA VAL A 113 -20.36 16.55 -6.31
C VAL A 113 -20.93 16.54 -7.73
N ASN A 114 -22.25 16.66 -7.84
CA ASN A 114 -22.92 16.87 -9.13
C ASN A 114 -22.95 18.36 -9.45
N HIS A 115 -22.88 18.70 -10.71
CA HIS A 115 -22.92 20.07 -11.21
C HIS A 115 -23.96 20.22 -12.31
N GLU A 116 -24.56 21.41 -12.39
CA GLU A 116 -25.45 21.82 -13.49
C GLU A 116 -25.15 23.28 -13.83
N HIS A 117 -24.70 23.52 -15.05
CA HIS A 117 -24.44 24.88 -15.53
C HIS A 117 -24.74 24.99 -17.04
N GLU A 118 -25.45 26.05 -17.44
CA GLU A 118 -25.83 26.30 -18.84
C GLU A 118 -26.45 25.07 -19.54
N GLY A 119 -27.31 24.33 -18.82
CA GLY A 119 -27.98 23.14 -19.32
C GLY A 119 -27.11 21.87 -19.41
N LYS A 120 -25.84 21.94 -19.05
CA LYS A 120 -24.96 20.79 -18.96
C LYS A 120 -24.92 20.25 -17.54
N LYS A 121 -24.93 18.92 -17.42
CA LYS A 121 -24.80 18.21 -16.14
C LYS A 121 -23.58 17.31 -16.17
N TRP A 122 -22.81 17.28 -15.08
CA TRP A 122 -21.68 16.38 -14.91
C TRP A 122 -21.46 16.02 -13.43
N GLU A 123 -20.74 14.95 -13.20
CA GLU A 123 -20.32 14.53 -11.87
C GLU A 123 -18.81 14.78 -11.71
N SER A 124 -18.41 15.53 -10.70
CA SER A 124 -17.01 15.60 -10.24
C SER A 124 -16.79 14.52 -9.20
N LYS A 125 -16.13 13.44 -9.63
CA LYS A 125 -15.82 12.28 -8.79
C LYS A 125 -14.33 12.26 -8.50
N TYR A 126 -13.94 12.67 -7.31
CA TYR A 126 -12.55 12.76 -6.87
C TYR A 126 -12.03 11.46 -6.27
N SER A 127 -12.91 10.59 -5.80
CA SER A 127 -12.57 9.28 -5.25
C SER A 127 -13.73 8.29 -5.41
N ALA A 128 -13.47 7.00 -5.14
CA ALA A 128 -14.53 6.00 -5.09
C ALA A 128 -15.52 6.31 -3.95
N SER A 129 -16.81 6.07 -4.17
CA SER A 129 -17.80 6.23 -3.12
C SER A 129 -17.61 5.17 -2.04
N LEU A 130 -17.56 5.60 -0.78
CA LEU A 130 -17.50 4.73 0.39
C LEU A 130 -18.88 4.46 1.01
N GLY A 131 -19.97 4.75 0.28
CA GLY A 131 -21.34 4.56 0.74
C GLY A 131 -21.65 5.42 1.97
N ASN A 132 -21.90 4.82 3.11
CA ASN A 132 -22.21 5.50 4.37
C ASN A 132 -21.00 5.62 5.32
N GLN A 133 -19.80 5.47 4.85
CA GLN A 133 -18.55 5.70 5.58
C GLN A 133 -18.10 7.16 5.40
N ILE A 134 -17.27 7.64 6.32
CA ILE A 134 -16.61 8.94 6.25
C ILE A 134 -15.14 8.69 5.93
N GLU A 135 -14.58 9.51 5.05
CA GLU A 135 -13.14 9.50 4.77
C GLU A 135 -12.50 10.75 5.38
N ASP A 136 -11.40 10.57 6.13
CA ASP A 136 -10.68 11.66 6.79
C ASP A 136 -10.02 12.57 5.74
N VAL A 137 -10.11 13.89 5.98
CA VAL A 137 -9.50 14.94 5.14
C VAL A 137 -8.93 16.05 6.03
N VAL A 138 -8.06 16.89 5.48
CA VAL A 138 -7.55 18.08 6.19
C VAL A 138 -8.45 19.28 6.04
N LEU A 139 -9.27 19.31 4.99
CA LEU A 139 -10.22 20.39 4.72
C LEU A 139 -11.40 19.87 3.89
N VAL A 140 -12.47 20.62 3.91
CA VAL A 140 -13.65 20.43 3.06
C VAL A 140 -13.93 21.67 2.22
N ASP A 141 -14.53 21.46 1.06
CA ASP A 141 -15.03 22.51 0.16
C ASP A 141 -16.21 23.27 0.79
N GLY A 142 -16.26 24.56 0.55
CA GLY A 142 -17.23 25.47 1.12
C GLY A 142 -18.68 25.30 0.66
N LEU A 143 -18.90 24.57 -0.43
CA LEU A 143 -20.22 24.32 -0.98
C LEU A 143 -21.23 23.81 0.06
N PHE A 144 -20.76 22.91 0.92
CA PHE A 144 -21.59 22.26 1.93
C PHE A 144 -20.73 21.82 3.11
N ILE A 145 -20.83 22.54 4.23
CA ILE A 145 -20.07 22.28 5.45
C ILE A 145 -21.05 21.92 6.57
N VAL A 146 -20.79 20.81 7.26
CA VAL A 146 -21.56 20.41 8.44
C VAL A 146 -20.68 20.45 9.65
N LEU A 147 -21.14 21.10 10.70
CA LEU A 147 -20.40 21.34 11.91
C LEU A 147 -21.05 20.64 13.10
N ASN A 148 -20.22 20.06 13.96
CA ASN A 148 -20.59 19.76 15.35
C ASN A 148 -20.01 20.87 16.24
N LYS A 149 -20.83 21.78 16.69
CA LYS A 149 -20.42 22.95 17.51
C LYS A 149 -19.64 22.57 18.77
N LYS A 150 -19.83 21.35 19.29
CA LYS A 150 -19.09 20.88 20.48
C LYS A 150 -17.65 20.49 20.17
N ASN A 151 -17.35 20.16 18.92
CA ASN A 151 -16.05 19.61 18.52
C ASN A 151 -15.20 20.58 17.72
N ILE A 152 -15.77 21.63 17.12
CA ILE A 152 -14.96 22.69 16.50
C ILE A 152 -14.24 23.53 17.56
N LYS A 153 -13.06 24.03 17.21
CA LYS A 153 -12.22 24.87 18.07
C LYS A 153 -12.18 26.32 17.60
N GLN A 154 -12.36 26.54 16.31
CA GLN A 154 -12.31 27.85 15.66
C GLN A 154 -13.63 28.12 14.94
N THR A 155 -14.06 29.40 14.93
CA THR A 155 -15.13 29.89 14.04
C THR A 155 -14.53 30.45 12.75
N PHE A 156 -15.36 30.95 11.84
CA PHE A 156 -14.85 31.54 10.60
C PHE A 156 -14.06 32.81 10.86
N ASN A 157 -12.98 33.00 10.12
CA ASN A 157 -12.11 34.16 10.24
C ASN A 157 -12.67 35.36 9.46
N GLU A 158 -13.18 36.35 10.15
CA GLU A 158 -13.80 37.54 9.55
C GLU A 158 -12.79 38.52 8.91
N GLU A 159 -11.48 38.30 9.09
CA GLU A 159 -10.45 39.03 8.35
C GLU A 159 -10.45 38.65 6.87
N ILE A 160 -10.96 37.45 6.53
CA ILE A 160 -11.13 37.00 5.16
C ILE A 160 -12.35 37.69 4.58
N LYS A 161 -12.11 38.62 3.68
CA LYS A 161 -13.18 39.37 3.02
C LYS A 161 -13.67 38.67 1.75
N GLY A 162 -14.96 38.92 1.43
CA GLY A 162 -15.62 38.34 0.26
C GLY A 162 -16.21 36.95 0.52
N PHE A 163 -16.24 36.14 -0.54
CA PHE A 163 -16.97 34.87 -0.57
C PHE A 163 -16.08 33.68 -0.86
N HIS A 164 -14.76 33.84 -0.74
CA HIS A 164 -13.78 32.84 -1.17
C HIS A 164 -12.71 32.58 -0.13
N PHE A 165 -12.19 31.34 -0.12
CA PHE A 165 -11.08 30.88 0.72
C PHE A 165 -11.39 30.73 2.23
N TYR A 166 -12.62 31.04 2.62
CA TYR A 166 -13.10 30.93 4.01
C TYR A 166 -13.11 29.46 4.50
N ASP A 167 -13.42 28.55 3.60
CA ASP A 167 -13.51 27.11 3.80
C ASP A 167 -12.15 26.49 4.06
N VAL A 168 -11.13 26.87 3.29
CA VAL A 168 -9.74 26.43 3.46
C VAL A 168 -9.19 26.91 4.79
N ASP A 169 -9.32 28.23 5.10
CA ASP A 169 -8.84 28.80 6.36
C ASP A 169 -9.54 28.18 7.58
N PHE A 170 -10.87 28.07 7.52
CA PHE A 170 -11.66 27.49 8.61
C PHE A 170 -11.29 26.04 8.87
N SER A 171 -11.23 25.23 7.82
CA SER A 171 -10.86 23.81 7.93
C SER A 171 -9.45 23.67 8.48
N PHE A 172 -8.47 24.38 7.90
CA PHE A 172 -7.07 24.31 8.30
C PHE A 172 -6.87 24.70 9.78
N ARG A 173 -7.46 25.82 10.24
CA ARG A 173 -7.33 26.27 11.64
C ARG A 173 -7.93 25.28 12.63
N ASN A 174 -9.02 24.61 12.27
CA ASN A 174 -9.59 23.54 13.07
C ASN A 174 -8.71 22.27 13.00
N PHE A 175 -8.18 21.92 11.82
CA PHE A 175 -7.33 20.74 11.63
C PHE A 175 -6.04 20.79 12.46
N ILE A 176 -5.35 21.93 12.50
CA ILE A 176 -4.11 22.09 13.30
C ILE A 176 -4.37 22.06 14.81
N GLU A 177 -5.62 22.22 15.25
CA GLU A 177 -6.08 22.03 16.62
C GLU A 177 -6.73 20.65 16.86
N ASP A 178 -6.37 19.65 16.05
CA ASP A 178 -6.80 18.26 16.16
C ASP A 178 -8.31 18.03 16.01
N VAL A 179 -9.02 18.94 15.34
CA VAL A 179 -10.42 18.72 14.98
C VAL A 179 -10.49 17.72 13.83
N LYS A 180 -11.23 16.64 14.03
CA LYS A 180 -11.42 15.61 13.01
C LYS A 180 -12.36 16.11 11.92
N ILE A 181 -11.90 16.06 10.67
CA ILE A 181 -12.61 16.53 9.46
C ILE A 181 -12.80 15.38 8.50
N GLY A 182 -13.95 15.28 7.84
CA GLY A 182 -14.25 14.18 6.93
C GLY A 182 -15.16 14.52 5.76
N VAL A 183 -15.16 13.65 4.76
CA VAL A 183 -16.04 13.69 3.59
C VAL A 183 -17.05 12.55 3.65
N MET A 184 -18.34 12.89 3.41
CA MET A 184 -19.47 11.95 3.34
C MET A 184 -19.79 11.61 1.88
N TYR A 185 -20.23 10.37 1.62
CA TYR A 185 -20.55 9.90 0.27
C TYR A 185 -22.03 9.59 0.04
N ASP A 186 -22.83 9.44 1.09
CA ASP A 186 -24.25 9.08 1.03
C ASP A 186 -25.19 10.32 1.01
N VAL A 187 -24.65 11.52 1.13
CA VAL A 187 -25.33 12.79 0.87
C VAL A 187 -24.83 13.33 -0.46
N ARG A 188 -25.77 13.62 -1.37
CA ARG A 188 -25.47 14.11 -2.72
C ARG A 188 -26.20 15.41 -2.98
N VAL A 189 -25.52 16.34 -3.60
CA VAL A 189 -26.06 17.62 -4.04
C VAL A 189 -25.66 17.91 -5.48
N THR A 190 -26.50 18.67 -6.19
CA THR A 190 -26.16 19.29 -7.47
C THR A 190 -25.92 20.78 -7.26
N HIS A 191 -24.75 21.27 -7.59
CA HIS A 191 -24.35 22.67 -7.56
C HIS A 191 -24.66 23.33 -8.89
N LYS A 192 -25.35 24.45 -8.88
CA LYS A 192 -25.79 25.15 -10.11
C LYS A 192 -24.74 26.10 -10.68
N SER A 193 -23.66 26.32 -10.01
CA SER A 193 -22.57 27.16 -10.50
C SER A 193 -21.29 26.38 -10.68
N ILE A 194 -20.37 26.95 -11.44
CA ILE A 194 -18.97 26.52 -11.52
C ILE A 194 -18.17 27.39 -10.56
N GLY A 195 -17.43 26.75 -9.67
CA GLY A 195 -16.47 27.46 -8.82
C GLY A 195 -15.48 28.23 -9.69
N GLN A 196 -15.48 29.54 -9.60
CA GLN A 196 -14.50 30.39 -10.28
C GLN A 196 -13.59 31.03 -9.23
N THR A 197 -12.29 30.90 -9.45
CA THR A 197 -11.31 31.67 -8.69
C THR A 197 -11.22 33.08 -9.29
N ASN A 198 -11.23 34.09 -8.43
CA ASN A 198 -11.06 35.47 -8.81
C ASN A 198 -9.81 36.07 -8.13
N GLU A 199 -9.52 37.32 -8.40
CA GLU A 199 -8.38 38.02 -7.82
C GLU A 199 -8.43 38.03 -6.26
N GLN A 200 -9.60 38.20 -5.69
CA GLN A 200 -9.78 38.16 -4.22
C GLN A 200 -9.43 36.78 -3.63
N TRP A 201 -9.83 35.70 -4.32
CA TRP A 201 -9.44 34.34 -3.94
C TRP A 201 -7.93 34.17 -3.92
N GLU A 202 -7.24 34.64 -4.98
CA GLU A 202 -5.78 34.53 -5.10
C GLU A 202 -5.07 35.36 -4.03
N GLN A 203 -5.55 36.56 -3.74
CA GLN A 203 -4.99 37.40 -2.67
C GLN A 203 -5.16 36.74 -1.29
N ASN A 204 -6.31 36.17 -0.99
CA ASN A 204 -6.55 35.44 0.26
C ASN A 204 -5.65 34.21 0.36
N ARG A 205 -5.49 33.47 -0.73
CA ARG A 205 -4.61 32.29 -0.82
C ARG A 205 -3.14 32.63 -0.53
N ILE A 206 -2.60 33.66 -1.21
CA ILE A 206 -1.21 34.09 -1.02
C ILE A 206 -0.96 34.51 0.42
N LYS A 207 -1.83 35.37 0.98
CA LYS A 207 -1.73 35.79 2.38
C LYS A 207 -1.75 34.60 3.34
N PHE A 208 -2.64 33.64 3.09
CA PHE A 208 -2.73 32.43 3.90
C PHE A 208 -1.47 31.58 3.80
N ALA A 209 -0.98 31.31 2.58
CA ALA A 209 0.23 30.52 2.36
C ALA A 209 1.46 31.15 3.03
N GLU A 210 1.64 32.48 2.90
CA GLU A 210 2.72 33.20 3.60
C GLU A 210 2.60 33.12 5.13
N LYS A 211 1.40 33.35 5.66
CA LYS A 211 1.13 33.30 7.11
C LYS A 211 1.44 31.93 7.71
N HIS A 212 1.22 30.86 6.96
CA HIS A 212 1.31 29.48 7.44
C HIS A 212 2.44 28.66 6.80
N LYS A 213 3.42 29.31 6.17
CA LYS A 213 4.54 28.67 5.46
C LYS A 213 5.36 27.69 6.31
N ASP A 214 5.45 27.92 7.62
CA ASP A 214 6.19 27.06 8.54
C ASP A 214 5.40 25.81 8.98
N ILE A 215 4.10 25.75 8.65
CA ILE A 215 3.20 24.64 8.99
C ILE A 215 2.83 23.85 7.72
N LEU A 216 2.68 24.53 6.59
CA LEU A 216 2.38 23.90 5.30
C LEU A 216 3.60 23.18 4.73
N PRO A 217 3.44 22.05 4.05
CA PRO A 217 2.17 21.37 3.75
C PRO A 217 1.63 20.61 4.96
N VAL A 218 0.29 20.55 5.09
CA VAL A 218 -0.35 19.66 6.07
C VAL A 218 -1.06 18.52 5.37
N LYS A 219 -1.04 17.35 5.99
CA LYS A 219 -1.72 16.14 5.50
C LYS A 219 -2.36 15.40 6.66
N ILE A 220 -3.41 14.63 6.37
CA ILE A 220 -3.93 13.71 7.39
C ILE A 220 -2.79 12.79 7.80
N LYS A 221 -2.45 12.80 9.08
CA LYS A 221 -1.73 11.67 9.66
C LYS A 221 -2.72 10.52 9.62
N ARG A 222 -2.57 9.58 8.70
CA ARG A 222 -3.26 8.31 8.83
C ARG A 222 -2.75 7.68 10.12
N ASN A 223 -3.35 8.03 11.23
CA ASN A 223 -3.34 7.15 12.37
C ASN A 223 -4.06 5.90 11.86
N LEU A 224 -3.29 4.97 11.32
CA LEU A 224 -3.70 3.59 11.18
C LEU A 224 -3.88 3.08 12.61
N THR A 225 -4.93 3.60 13.24
CA THR A 225 -5.38 3.04 14.51
C THR A 225 -5.65 1.58 14.23
N LEU A 226 -5.04 0.72 15.00
CA LEU A 226 -5.01 -0.73 15.00
C LEU A 226 -6.37 -1.46 14.83
N LYS A 227 -7.45 -0.77 14.48
CA LYS A 227 -8.81 -1.29 14.36
C LYS A 227 -9.19 -1.75 12.94
N SER A 228 -8.54 -1.28 11.89
CA SER A 228 -8.78 -1.75 10.52
C SER A 228 -7.52 -2.41 9.98
N PRO A 229 -7.60 -3.63 9.42
CA PRO A 229 -6.43 -4.27 8.84
C PRO A 229 -5.91 -3.47 7.64
N ILE A 230 -4.59 -3.28 7.54
CA ILE A 230 -3.96 -2.73 6.34
C ILE A 230 -4.19 -3.71 5.20
N LYS A 231 -4.79 -3.24 4.11
CA LYS A 231 -5.01 -4.07 2.91
C LYS A 231 -3.75 -4.08 2.06
N VAL A 232 -3.11 -5.22 1.99
CA VAL A 232 -1.82 -5.42 1.32
C VAL A 232 -1.99 -6.33 0.11
N LEU A 233 -1.51 -5.88 -1.06
CA LEU A 233 -1.28 -6.74 -2.19
C LEU A 233 0.20 -7.16 -2.20
N LEU A 234 0.48 -8.45 -2.12
CA LEU A 234 1.80 -9.01 -2.42
C LEU A 234 1.78 -9.54 -3.86
N SER A 235 2.65 -9.06 -4.73
CA SER A 235 2.73 -9.58 -6.09
C SER A 235 4.05 -10.30 -6.32
N SER A 236 3.98 -11.47 -6.93
CA SER A 236 5.12 -12.30 -7.29
C SER A 236 4.86 -12.96 -8.65
N LEU A 237 5.89 -13.20 -9.44
CA LEU A 237 5.73 -13.86 -10.74
C LEU A 237 5.28 -15.32 -10.58
N PHE A 238 5.73 -15.98 -9.52
CA PHE A 238 5.39 -17.37 -9.20
C PHE A 238 4.95 -17.51 -7.76
N PHE A 239 4.00 -18.39 -7.52
CA PHE A 239 3.54 -18.80 -6.19
C PHE A 239 2.97 -20.22 -6.23
N LYS A 240 3.73 -21.13 -6.88
CA LYS A 240 3.31 -22.51 -7.16
C LYS A 240 4.03 -23.54 -6.31
N THR A 241 5.35 -23.38 -6.18
CA THR A 241 6.26 -24.38 -5.62
C THR A 241 6.90 -23.86 -4.33
N PHE A 242 7.99 -24.43 -3.89
CA PHE A 242 8.65 -24.07 -2.63
C PHE A 242 10.04 -23.45 -2.89
N THR A 243 10.17 -22.65 -3.96
CA THR A 243 11.43 -21.93 -4.25
C THR A 243 11.66 -20.75 -3.32
N GLY A 244 12.85 -20.17 -3.34
CA GLY A 244 13.26 -19.14 -2.38
C GLY A 244 12.35 -17.92 -2.35
N SER A 245 12.07 -17.30 -3.52
CA SER A 245 11.22 -16.11 -3.61
C SER A 245 9.75 -16.42 -3.33
N GLU A 246 9.25 -17.59 -3.74
CA GLU A 246 7.89 -18.02 -3.43
C GLU A 246 7.69 -18.23 -1.93
N MET A 247 8.65 -18.86 -1.26
CA MET A 247 8.62 -19.04 0.20
C MET A 247 8.79 -17.71 0.93
N TYR A 248 9.51 -16.73 0.38
CA TYR A 248 9.55 -15.37 0.92
C TYR A 248 8.15 -14.77 0.99
N VAL A 249 7.41 -14.80 -0.13
CA VAL A 249 6.03 -14.28 -0.19
C VAL A 249 5.11 -15.00 0.79
N TYR A 250 5.22 -16.31 0.87
CA TYR A 250 4.40 -17.13 1.76
C TYR A 250 4.64 -16.80 3.25
N GLU A 251 5.90 -16.77 3.67
CA GLU A 251 6.25 -16.46 5.07
C GLU A 251 5.91 -15.01 5.43
N LEU A 252 6.15 -14.07 4.52
CA LEU A 252 5.77 -12.68 4.71
C LEU A 252 4.25 -12.53 4.83
N ALA A 253 3.47 -13.17 3.95
CA ALA A 253 2.01 -13.15 4.01
C ALA A 253 1.47 -13.69 5.33
N ARG A 254 2.04 -14.81 5.82
CA ARG A 254 1.68 -15.38 7.14
C ARG A 254 1.97 -14.42 8.28
N GLY A 255 3.16 -13.83 8.30
CA GLY A 255 3.57 -12.89 9.33
C GLY A 255 2.72 -11.62 9.34
N LEU A 256 2.49 -11.02 8.18
CA LEU A 256 1.62 -9.84 8.04
C LEU A 256 0.18 -10.12 8.48
N LYS A 257 -0.35 -11.30 8.15
CA LYS A 257 -1.69 -11.70 8.60
C LYS A 257 -1.80 -11.80 10.12
N LYS A 258 -0.80 -12.37 10.80
CA LYS A 258 -0.71 -12.37 12.28
C LYS A 258 -0.69 -10.95 12.86
N LEU A 259 -0.13 -10.01 12.12
CA LEU A 259 -0.04 -8.59 12.48
C LEU A 259 -1.28 -7.78 12.06
N ASN A 260 -2.43 -8.41 11.83
CA ASN A 260 -3.69 -7.78 11.44
C ASN A 260 -3.61 -7.02 10.09
N CYS A 261 -2.95 -7.59 9.08
CA CYS A 261 -3.05 -7.13 7.70
C CYS A 261 -4.02 -8.03 6.92
N ASP A 262 -4.81 -7.44 6.02
CA ASP A 262 -5.62 -8.19 5.04
C ASP A 262 -4.78 -8.39 3.78
N VAL A 263 -4.16 -9.58 3.68
CA VAL A 263 -3.16 -9.88 2.66
C VAL A 263 -3.79 -10.65 1.52
N THR A 264 -3.55 -10.19 0.30
CA THR A 264 -3.87 -10.87 -0.95
C THR A 264 -2.59 -11.08 -1.76
N VAL A 265 -2.35 -12.30 -2.24
CA VAL A 265 -1.21 -12.62 -3.11
C VAL A 265 -1.68 -12.67 -4.57
N LEU A 266 -1.08 -11.84 -5.41
CA LEU A 266 -1.27 -11.84 -6.87
C LEU A 266 -0.11 -12.59 -7.51
N SER A 267 -0.39 -13.72 -8.15
CA SER A 267 0.66 -14.53 -8.76
C SER A 267 0.09 -15.61 -9.71
N ASP A 268 0.98 -16.32 -10.40
CA ASP A 268 0.66 -17.62 -10.99
C ASP A 268 0.54 -18.65 -9.85
N ILE A 269 -0.70 -19.04 -9.54
CA ILE A 269 -1.07 -19.76 -8.31
C ILE A 269 -1.45 -21.23 -8.52
N ASP A 270 -1.24 -21.79 -9.68
CA ASP A 270 -1.65 -23.19 -9.94
C ASP A 270 -0.60 -24.21 -9.42
N GLY A 271 -0.53 -24.37 -8.11
CA GLY A 271 0.44 -25.25 -7.49
C GLY A 271 0.22 -25.57 -6.00
N PRO A 272 1.09 -26.41 -5.40
CA PRO A 272 0.95 -26.85 -4.01
C PRO A 272 1.12 -25.73 -2.99
N LEU A 273 1.96 -24.72 -3.24
CA LEU A 273 2.17 -23.61 -2.30
C LEU A 273 0.93 -22.73 -2.20
N SER A 274 0.30 -22.39 -3.32
CA SER A 274 -0.93 -21.58 -3.31
C SER A 274 -2.09 -22.32 -2.65
N LYS A 275 -2.20 -23.64 -2.81
CA LYS A 275 -3.16 -24.47 -2.09
C LYS A 275 -2.93 -24.40 -0.57
N LEU A 276 -1.67 -24.52 -0.13
CA LEU A 276 -1.28 -24.41 1.27
C LEU A 276 -1.62 -23.01 1.85
N ALA A 277 -1.32 -21.96 1.09
CA ALA A 277 -1.64 -20.58 1.48
C ALA A 277 -3.15 -20.37 1.67
N ASN A 278 -3.97 -20.85 0.73
CA ASN A 278 -5.42 -20.77 0.81
C ASN A 278 -5.98 -21.54 2.03
N GLN A 279 -5.44 -22.70 2.35
CA GLN A 279 -5.81 -23.47 3.54
C GLN A 279 -5.54 -22.69 4.84
N GLN A 280 -4.55 -21.80 4.84
CA GLN A 280 -4.25 -20.90 5.96
C GLN A 280 -4.98 -19.56 5.88
N GLY A 281 -5.93 -19.43 4.95
CA GLY A 281 -6.77 -18.25 4.78
C GLY A 281 -6.02 -17.04 4.22
N ILE A 282 -4.93 -17.23 3.49
CA ILE A 282 -4.27 -16.21 2.66
C ILE A 282 -5.03 -16.16 1.34
N LYS A 283 -5.59 -15.01 1.00
CA LYS A 283 -6.28 -14.80 -0.27
C LYS A 283 -5.29 -14.84 -1.43
N THR A 284 -5.67 -15.51 -2.53
CA THR A 284 -4.86 -15.53 -3.75
C THR A 284 -5.66 -15.02 -4.93
N LEU A 285 -5.03 -14.21 -5.77
CA LEU A 285 -5.55 -13.75 -7.05
C LEU A 285 -4.70 -14.35 -8.17
N PRO A 286 -5.29 -15.18 -9.06
CA PRO A 286 -4.55 -15.75 -10.14
C PRO A 286 -4.32 -14.75 -11.28
N PHE A 287 -3.16 -14.81 -11.88
CA PHE A 287 -3.02 -14.48 -13.28
C PHE A 287 -2.57 -15.75 -14.03
N SER A 288 -3.01 -15.92 -15.25
CA SER A 288 -2.62 -17.07 -16.09
C SER A 288 -1.68 -16.62 -17.19
N ASN A 289 -0.80 -17.52 -17.57
CA ASN A 289 0.04 -17.32 -18.76
C ASN A 289 -0.83 -17.25 -20.02
N PRO A 290 -0.49 -16.41 -21.01
CA PRO A 290 -1.16 -16.43 -22.30
C PRO A 290 -1.08 -17.82 -22.93
N PRO A 291 -2.11 -18.26 -23.68
CA PRO A 291 -2.04 -19.51 -24.43
C PRO A 291 -0.80 -19.53 -25.34
N GLY A 292 -0.02 -20.62 -25.26
CA GLY A 292 1.18 -20.79 -26.06
C GLY A 292 2.45 -20.16 -25.50
N TYR A 293 2.39 -19.48 -24.35
CA TYR A 293 3.58 -19.00 -23.66
C TYR A 293 4.36 -20.18 -23.08
N LYS A 294 5.54 -20.43 -23.63
CA LYS A 294 6.54 -21.31 -23.02
C LYS A 294 7.53 -20.42 -22.27
N LEU A 295 7.75 -20.69 -21.01
CA LEU A 295 8.92 -20.20 -20.29
C LEU A 295 10.13 -20.53 -21.15
N GLY A 296 10.80 -19.51 -21.69
CA GLY A 296 11.95 -19.69 -22.56
C GLY A 296 13.02 -20.54 -21.87
N ASP A 297 13.93 -21.10 -22.62
CA ASP A 297 14.95 -22.13 -22.30
C ASP A 297 15.91 -21.77 -21.13
N GLY A 298 15.39 -21.26 -20.02
CA GLY A 298 16.17 -20.79 -18.84
C GLY A 298 16.78 -19.41 -19.01
N LYS A 299 16.64 -18.75 -20.15
CA LYS A 299 17.02 -17.36 -20.36
C LYS A 299 15.81 -16.46 -20.12
N TRP A 300 15.73 -15.91 -18.94
CA TRP A 300 14.71 -14.96 -18.55
C TRP A 300 15.07 -13.55 -19.08
N GLY A 301 14.87 -13.32 -20.35
CA GLY A 301 15.01 -11.97 -20.91
C GLY A 301 13.84 -11.11 -20.52
N MET A 302 14.08 -9.88 -20.02
CA MET A 302 13.08 -8.88 -19.66
C MET A 302 12.00 -8.70 -20.74
N ASN A 303 12.37 -8.67 -22.00
CA ASN A 303 11.46 -8.46 -23.13
C ASN A 303 10.41 -9.58 -23.28
N THR A 304 10.76 -10.83 -23.01
CA THR A 304 9.84 -11.96 -23.11
C THR A 304 8.81 -11.94 -21.98
N GLN A 305 9.24 -11.53 -20.79
CA GLN A 305 8.38 -11.46 -19.61
C GLN A 305 7.52 -10.20 -19.61
N GLN A 306 8.02 -9.07 -20.11
CA GLN A 306 7.25 -7.87 -20.34
C GLN A 306 6.07 -8.12 -21.29
N GLY A 307 6.31 -8.81 -22.42
CA GLY A 307 5.26 -9.21 -23.33
C GLY A 307 4.20 -10.11 -22.67
N PHE A 308 4.63 -10.99 -21.78
CA PHE A 308 3.76 -11.84 -20.98
C PHE A 308 2.84 -11.05 -20.03
N VAL A 309 3.39 -10.19 -19.19
CA VAL A 309 2.62 -9.44 -18.20
C VAL A 309 1.70 -8.40 -18.87
N LEU A 310 2.15 -7.76 -19.94
CA LEU A 310 1.37 -6.78 -20.69
C LEU A 310 0.21 -7.39 -21.47
N SER A 311 0.26 -8.70 -21.81
CA SER A 311 -0.77 -9.38 -22.59
C SER A 311 -1.97 -9.89 -21.78
N GLN A 312 -2.11 -9.52 -20.49
CA GLN A 312 -3.16 -10.00 -19.57
C GLN A 312 -4.29 -8.97 -19.32
N PRO A 313 -5.13 -8.63 -20.31
CA PRO A 313 -6.19 -7.64 -20.12
C PRO A 313 -7.24 -8.05 -19.07
N ASN A 314 -7.52 -9.36 -18.93
CA ASN A 314 -8.50 -9.86 -17.96
C ASN A 314 -8.06 -9.70 -16.49
N MET A 315 -6.76 -9.62 -16.21
CA MET A 315 -6.26 -9.33 -14.88
C MET A 315 -6.59 -7.92 -14.44
N MET A 316 -6.51 -6.95 -15.36
CA MET A 316 -6.86 -5.55 -15.09
C MET A 316 -8.31 -5.41 -14.64
N TYR A 317 -9.24 -6.10 -15.30
CA TYR A 317 -10.67 -6.02 -14.99
C TYR A 317 -11.00 -6.58 -13.61
N LYS A 318 -10.40 -7.70 -13.22
CA LYS A 318 -10.63 -8.33 -11.90
C LYS A 318 -10.02 -7.53 -10.74
N MET A 319 -8.99 -6.74 -11.00
CA MET A 319 -8.29 -5.97 -9.98
C MET A 319 -8.73 -4.50 -9.90
N SER A 320 -9.41 -3.97 -10.93
CA SER A 320 -9.80 -2.56 -11.00
C SER A 320 -10.69 -2.10 -9.82
N ASP A 321 -11.45 -3.01 -9.24
CA ASP A 321 -12.33 -2.74 -8.09
C ASP A 321 -11.68 -3.05 -6.73
N ALA A 322 -10.46 -3.58 -6.71
CA ALA A 322 -9.77 -3.92 -5.48
C ALA A 322 -9.07 -2.68 -4.90
N ASN A 323 -9.44 -2.32 -3.68
CA ASN A 323 -8.83 -1.22 -2.95
C ASN A 323 -7.76 -1.76 -1.99
N PHE A 324 -6.48 -1.51 -2.31
CA PHE A 324 -5.35 -1.82 -1.46
C PHE A 324 -4.75 -0.53 -0.90
N ASP A 325 -4.36 -0.54 0.37
CA ASP A 325 -3.69 0.60 1.00
C ASP A 325 -2.24 0.71 0.53
N ILE A 326 -1.57 -0.43 0.40
CA ILE A 326 -0.18 -0.54 -0.07
C ILE A 326 0.01 -1.82 -0.88
N MET A 327 0.96 -1.78 -1.82
CA MET A 327 1.34 -2.94 -2.61
C MET A 327 2.82 -3.26 -2.41
N HIS A 328 3.15 -4.54 -2.31
CA HIS A 328 4.51 -5.02 -2.17
C HIS A 328 4.84 -5.91 -3.36
N VAL A 329 5.66 -5.38 -4.25
CA VAL A 329 5.97 -5.98 -5.54
C VAL A 329 7.32 -6.69 -5.52
N GLN A 330 7.46 -7.73 -6.33
CA GLN A 330 8.69 -8.49 -6.51
C GLN A 330 8.79 -8.89 -7.99
N HIS A 331 10.01 -9.10 -8.49
CA HIS A 331 10.28 -9.41 -9.91
C HIS A 331 9.84 -8.28 -10.87
N ASN A 332 10.77 -7.82 -11.68
CA ASN A 332 10.59 -6.66 -12.54
C ASN A 332 9.31 -6.68 -13.40
N PRO A 333 8.97 -7.76 -14.14
CA PRO A 333 7.84 -7.70 -15.07
C PRO A 333 6.48 -7.52 -14.41
N ILE A 334 6.26 -8.17 -13.25
CA ILE A 334 4.99 -7.98 -12.54
C ILE A 334 4.95 -6.67 -11.79
N SER A 335 6.11 -6.17 -11.31
CA SER A 335 6.23 -4.85 -10.70
C SER A 335 5.82 -3.76 -11.66
N GLN A 336 6.32 -3.82 -12.90
CA GLN A 336 5.90 -2.90 -13.97
C GLN A 336 4.39 -2.93 -14.15
N ARG A 337 3.80 -4.12 -14.30
CA ARG A 337 2.37 -4.26 -14.53
C ARG A 337 1.52 -3.71 -13.39
N VAL A 338 1.90 -3.98 -12.15
CA VAL A 338 1.20 -3.47 -10.96
C VAL A 338 1.34 -1.94 -10.86
N CYS A 339 2.49 -1.38 -11.23
CA CYS A 339 2.67 0.08 -11.30
C CYS A 339 1.78 0.73 -12.36
N ASP A 340 1.68 0.14 -13.55
CA ASP A 340 0.81 0.63 -14.64
C ASP A 340 -0.67 0.63 -14.23
N MET A 341 -1.10 -0.43 -13.53
CA MET A 341 -2.50 -0.57 -13.10
C MET A 341 -2.86 0.33 -11.91
N TYR A 342 -1.92 0.58 -11.03
CA TYR A 342 -2.10 1.35 -9.79
C TYR A 342 -1.02 2.41 -9.65
N PRO A 343 -0.95 3.41 -10.55
CA PRO A 343 0.16 4.36 -10.59
C PRO A 343 0.29 5.19 -9.32
N ASN A 344 -0.79 5.38 -8.58
CA ASN A 344 -0.84 6.25 -7.40
C ASN A 344 -0.81 5.49 -6.05
N THR A 345 -1.11 4.19 -6.03
CA THR A 345 -1.05 3.42 -4.78
C THR A 345 0.42 3.22 -4.38
N PRO A 346 0.81 3.58 -3.15
CA PRO A 346 2.21 3.45 -2.71
C PRO A 346 2.66 1.99 -2.72
N LYS A 347 3.94 1.79 -3.05
CA LYS A 347 4.53 0.45 -3.19
C LYS A 347 5.86 0.34 -2.48
N ILE A 348 6.16 -0.89 -2.06
CA ILE A 348 7.51 -1.37 -1.72
C ILE A 348 7.90 -2.42 -2.75
N SER A 349 9.18 -2.47 -3.11
CA SER A 349 9.74 -3.51 -3.98
C SER A 349 10.78 -4.32 -3.22
N THR A 350 10.68 -5.65 -3.22
CA THR A 350 11.75 -6.53 -2.70
C THR A 350 12.58 -7.09 -3.83
N ILE A 351 13.90 -7.01 -3.69
CA ILE A 351 14.91 -7.52 -4.62
C ILE A 351 15.60 -8.72 -3.99
N HIS A 352 15.59 -9.85 -4.69
CA HIS A 352 16.08 -11.13 -4.17
C HIS A 352 17.48 -11.52 -4.67
N SER A 353 17.97 -10.90 -5.74
CA SER A 353 19.27 -11.24 -6.32
C SER A 353 19.84 -10.09 -7.16
N GLU A 354 21.14 -9.93 -7.12
CA GLU A 354 21.90 -9.01 -7.97
C GLU A 354 22.42 -9.68 -9.26
N VAL A 355 22.31 -11.00 -9.37
CA VAL A 355 22.85 -11.75 -10.53
C VAL A 355 21.77 -12.24 -11.50
N ILE A 356 20.49 -12.01 -11.21
CA ILE A 356 19.36 -12.46 -12.02
C ILE A 356 18.63 -11.25 -12.58
N GLU A 357 18.63 -11.08 -13.91
CA GLU A 357 17.99 -9.96 -14.60
C GLU A 357 16.51 -9.77 -14.22
N LEU A 358 15.80 -10.87 -13.96
CA LEU A 358 14.42 -10.86 -13.48
C LEU A 358 14.22 -10.06 -12.19
N GLU A 359 15.25 -9.99 -11.38
CA GLU A 359 15.27 -9.30 -10.08
C GLU A 359 15.71 -7.83 -10.16
N ASN A 360 16.07 -7.34 -11.35
CA ASN A 360 16.41 -5.95 -11.53
C ASN A 360 15.26 -5.06 -11.04
N PRO A 361 15.52 -4.00 -10.27
CA PRO A 361 14.47 -3.13 -9.77
C PRO A 361 13.70 -2.46 -10.91
N PHE A 362 12.39 -2.39 -10.79
CA PHE A 362 11.56 -1.52 -11.62
C PHE A 362 11.48 -0.16 -10.97
N ILE A 363 11.84 0.91 -11.69
CA ILE A 363 11.86 2.27 -11.17
C ILE A 363 10.55 2.96 -11.52
N HIS A 364 9.79 3.39 -10.49
CA HIS A 364 8.53 4.10 -10.68
C HIS A 364 8.23 4.98 -9.46
N ASN A 365 7.61 6.15 -9.68
CA ASN A 365 7.32 7.14 -8.61
C ASN A 365 6.45 6.60 -7.46
N SER A 366 5.64 5.58 -7.71
CA SER A 366 4.83 4.95 -6.66
C SER A 366 5.59 3.94 -5.81
N ILE A 367 6.79 3.50 -6.21
CA ILE A 367 7.67 2.68 -5.37
C ILE A 367 8.43 3.62 -4.44
N LYS A 368 8.10 3.54 -3.16
CA LYS A 368 8.65 4.45 -2.13
C LYS A 368 9.84 3.85 -1.40
N LYS A 369 10.02 2.53 -1.48
CA LYS A 369 11.09 1.83 -0.77
C LYS A 369 11.49 0.55 -1.52
N TYR A 370 12.78 0.26 -1.54
CA TYR A 370 13.35 -0.97 -2.07
C TYR A 370 13.94 -1.78 -0.91
N ILE A 371 13.41 -2.97 -0.69
CA ILE A 371 13.90 -3.90 0.33
C ILE A 371 14.89 -4.86 -0.34
N CYS A 372 16.12 -4.84 0.12
CA CYS A 372 17.18 -5.74 -0.33
C CYS A 372 17.35 -6.84 0.71
N ILE A 373 17.31 -8.11 0.31
CA ILE A 373 17.37 -9.21 1.28
C ILE A 373 18.79 -9.46 1.83
N ARG A 374 19.79 -8.67 1.38
CA ARG A 374 21.16 -8.65 1.89
C ARG A 374 21.90 -7.40 1.44
N PRO A 375 23.01 -7.01 2.11
CA PRO A 375 23.74 -5.77 1.82
C PRO A 375 24.30 -5.69 0.40
N GLU A 376 24.73 -6.82 -0.19
CA GLU A 376 25.31 -6.87 -1.54
C GLU A 376 24.27 -6.44 -2.60
N ILE A 377 23.02 -6.81 -2.41
CA ILE A 377 21.91 -6.37 -3.26
C ILE A 377 21.67 -4.86 -3.11
N GLN A 378 21.69 -4.34 -1.88
CA GLN A 378 21.55 -2.89 -1.64
C GLN A 378 22.64 -2.12 -2.39
N LYS A 379 23.90 -2.54 -2.24
CA LYS A 379 25.02 -1.95 -2.97
C LYS A 379 24.80 -1.98 -4.48
N HIS A 380 24.38 -3.13 -5.01
CA HIS A 380 24.09 -3.32 -6.45
C HIS A 380 23.00 -2.38 -6.96
N VAL A 381 21.89 -2.25 -6.23
CA VAL A 381 20.76 -1.38 -6.64
C VAL A 381 21.16 0.10 -6.63
N VAL A 382 21.91 0.53 -5.64
CA VAL A 382 22.40 1.91 -5.53
C VAL A 382 23.40 2.21 -6.66
N GLU A 383 24.41 1.37 -6.86
CA GLU A 383 25.49 1.61 -7.80
C GLU A 383 25.07 1.44 -9.28
N ASN A 384 24.20 0.46 -9.59
CA ASN A 384 23.90 0.12 -11.00
C ASN A 384 22.55 0.65 -11.50
N PHE A 385 21.62 1.02 -10.61
CA PHE A 385 20.30 1.53 -10.98
C PHE A 385 20.03 2.95 -10.50
N ASN A 386 21.04 3.60 -9.91
CA ASN A 386 20.97 4.99 -9.44
C ASN A 386 19.79 5.25 -8.49
N ILE A 387 19.48 4.24 -7.65
CA ILE A 387 18.46 4.34 -6.60
C ILE A 387 19.11 4.96 -5.37
N ASP A 388 18.48 6.01 -4.82
CA ASP A 388 18.96 6.67 -3.61
C ASP A 388 19.03 5.66 -2.43
N GLU A 389 20.17 5.63 -1.73
CA GLU A 389 20.38 4.73 -0.59
C GLU A 389 19.32 4.94 0.51
N SER A 390 18.87 6.17 0.71
CA SER A 390 17.78 6.49 1.66
C SER A 390 16.44 5.83 1.30
N SER A 391 16.26 5.48 0.03
CA SER A 391 15.10 4.72 -0.48
C SER A 391 15.28 3.21 -0.39
N THR A 392 16.37 2.72 0.21
CA THR A 392 16.66 1.29 0.34
C THR A 392 16.75 0.87 1.80
N ASP A 393 16.45 -0.40 2.10
CA ASP A 393 16.71 -1.03 3.38
C ASP A 393 17.13 -2.48 3.21
N VAL A 394 17.95 -2.97 4.14
CA VAL A 394 18.30 -4.39 4.20
C VAL A 394 17.41 -5.10 5.21
N ILE A 395 16.46 -5.89 4.69
CA ILE A 395 15.60 -6.76 5.50
C ILE A 395 15.72 -8.18 4.95
N TYR A 396 16.24 -9.08 5.76
CA TYR A 396 16.57 -10.44 5.34
C TYR A 396 15.35 -11.31 5.01
N ASN A 397 15.62 -12.48 4.41
CA ASN A 397 14.58 -13.49 4.13
C ASN A 397 13.82 -13.90 5.39
N PRO A 398 12.48 -13.90 5.36
CA PRO A 398 11.67 -14.44 6.46
C PRO A 398 11.76 -15.96 6.51
N ILE A 399 12.12 -16.50 7.65
CA ILE A 399 12.18 -17.95 7.90
C ILE A 399 11.30 -18.29 9.11
N ASP A 400 10.46 -19.30 8.99
CA ASP A 400 9.71 -19.85 10.14
C ASP A 400 10.68 -20.57 11.08
N THR A 401 11.16 -19.86 12.08
CA THR A 401 12.15 -20.39 13.04
C THR A 401 11.61 -21.58 13.83
N ASN A 402 10.29 -21.73 14.00
CA ASN A 402 9.71 -22.88 14.67
C ASN A 402 9.93 -24.19 13.90
N ARG A 403 10.07 -24.12 12.59
CA ARG A 403 10.39 -25.29 11.75
C ARG A 403 11.85 -25.73 11.89
N PHE A 404 12.76 -24.78 12.18
CA PHE A 404 14.21 -24.97 12.15
C PHE A 404 14.90 -24.86 13.52
N ASN A 405 14.17 -24.67 14.61
CA ASN A 405 14.72 -24.44 15.95
C ASN A 405 15.20 -25.71 16.69
N ASN A 406 15.10 -26.89 16.09
CA ASN A 406 15.55 -28.15 16.71
C ASN A 406 16.98 -28.45 16.31
N VAL A 407 17.92 -28.20 17.22
CA VAL A 407 19.27 -28.69 17.08
C VAL A 407 19.26 -30.21 17.33
N ASN A 408 19.20 -30.98 16.27
CA ASN A 408 19.33 -32.42 16.37
C ASN A 408 20.80 -32.79 16.59
N THR A 409 21.09 -33.48 17.67
CA THR A 409 22.46 -33.94 17.98
C THR A 409 22.90 -35.13 17.14
N LYS A 410 21.98 -35.88 16.54
CA LYS A 410 22.28 -36.94 15.58
C LYS A 410 22.39 -36.36 14.18
N THR A 411 23.60 -36.22 13.67
CA THR A 411 23.84 -35.82 12.27
C THR A 411 24.22 -37.05 11.45
N TYR A 412 23.72 -37.05 10.21
CA TYR A 412 24.15 -38.02 9.21
C TYR A 412 25.30 -37.42 8.39
N PRO A 413 26.24 -38.20 7.88
CA PRO A 413 27.45 -37.67 7.25
C PRO A 413 27.17 -37.19 5.80
N TYR A 414 26.38 -36.12 5.64
CA TYR A 414 26.19 -35.51 4.34
C TYR A 414 26.26 -33.98 4.39
N VAL A 415 26.71 -33.41 3.27
CA VAL A 415 26.60 -32.01 2.92
C VAL A 415 25.29 -31.82 2.21
N LEU A 416 24.50 -30.80 2.55
CA LEU A 416 23.20 -30.54 1.99
C LEU A 416 23.22 -29.32 1.06
N PHE A 417 22.76 -29.51 -0.16
CA PHE A 417 22.40 -28.42 -1.08
C PHE A 417 20.89 -28.45 -1.33
N VAL A 418 20.21 -27.31 -1.09
CA VAL A 418 18.79 -27.16 -1.41
C VAL A 418 18.60 -26.03 -2.43
N GLY A 419 17.99 -26.34 -3.54
CA GLY A 419 17.73 -25.38 -4.62
C GLY A 419 17.47 -26.04 -5.96
N THR A 420 17.05 -25.26 -6.93
CA THR A 420 16.90 -25.74 -8.32
C THR A 420 18.26 -26.21 -8.84
N ILE A 421 18.28 -27.32 -9.51
CA ILE A 421 19.48 -27.86 -10.17
C ILE A 421 19.43 -27.40 -11.62
N ASP A 422 20.19 -26.37 -11.96
CA ASP A 422 20.21 -25.69 -13.25
C ASP A 422 21.62 -25.25 -13.67
N TYR A 423 21.76 -24.61 -14.81
CA TYR A 423 23.04 -24.16 -15.35
C TYR A 423 23.78 -23.16 -14.45
N LEU A 424 23.05 -22.29 -13.76
CA LEU A 424 23.65 -21.28 -12.85
C LEU A 424 24.35 -21.93 -11.66
N ARG A 425 23.89 -23.10 -11.26
CA ARG A 425 24.38 -23.82 -10.08
C ARG A 425 25.34 -24.97 -10.41
N GLU A 426 25.54 -25.25 -11.70
CA GLU A 426 26.33 -26.40 -12.15
C GLU A 426 27.73 -26.42 -11.56
N LYS A 427 28.48 -25.32 -11.68
CA LYS A 427 29.88 -25.24 -11.21
C LYS A 427 29.96 -25.39 -9.69
N THR A 428 29.04 -24.77 -8.96
CA THR A 428 28.94 -24.91 -7.51
C THR A 428 28.66 -26.36 -7.11
N ILE A 429 27.71 -27.02 -7.77
CA ILE A 429 27.35 -28.41 -7.45
C ILE A 429 28.52 -29.34 -7.77
N ARG A 430 29.23 -29.15 -8.89
CA ARG A 430 30.44 -29.93 -9.24
C ARG A 430 31.56 -29.74 -8.19
N ASP A 431 31.81 -28.52 -7.73
CA ASP A 431 32.77 -28.26 -6.66
C ASP A 431 32.36 -28.95 -5.33
N LEU A 432 31.06 -28.96 -5.01
CA LEU A 432 30.51 -29.66 -3.86
C LEU A 432 30.66 -31.19 -3.93
N VAL A 433 30.56 -31.77 -5.14
CA VAL A 433 30.82 -33.21 -5.36
C VAL A 433 32.27 -33.54 -4.94
N GLU A 434 33.23 -32.76 -5.41
CA GLU A 434 34.66 -32.99 -5.06
C GLU A 434 34.91 -32.69 -3.60
N TYR A 435 34.35 -31.62 -3.04
CA TYR A 435 34.45 -31.29 -1.64
C TYR A 435 33.92 -32.41 -0.72
N SER A 436 32.67 -32.84 -0.95
CA SER A 436 32.03 -33.88 -0.13
C SER A 436 32.81 -35.19 -0.16
N LYS A 437 33.32 -35.56 -1.34
CA LYS A 437 34.20 -36.71 -1.51
C LYS A 437 35.50 -36.59 -0.69
N SER A 438 36.14 -35.42 -0.73
CA SER A 438 37.40 -35.16 -0.02
C SER A 438 37.29 -35.29 1.49
N ILE A 439 36.10 -35.02 2.07
CA ILE A 439 35.82 -35.14 3.50
C ILE A 439 35.08 -36.43 3.88
N GLY A 440 34.90 -37.36 2.94
CA GLY A 440 34.29 -38.67 3.19
C GLY A 440 32.78 -38.59 3.52
N LYS A 441 32.06 -37.62 2.98
CA LYS A 441 30.63 -37.44 3.23
C LYS A 441 29.84 -37.59 1.94
N GLU A 442 28.54 -37.89 2.07
CA GLU A 442 27.60 -37.82 0.94
C GLU A 442 27.29 -36.37 0.58
N LEU A 443 26.91 -36.10 -0.68
CA LEU A 443 26.28 -34.88 -1.13
C LEU A 443 24.81 -35.16 -1.41
N TRP A 444 23.92 -34.47 -0.68
CA TRP A 444 22.50 -34.56 -0.90
C TRP A 444 22.00 -33.29 -1.60
N LEU A 445 21.43 -33.47 -2.78
CA LEU A 445 20.83 -32.42 -3.60
C LEU A 445 19.31 -32.50 -3.46
N VAL A 446 18.68 -31.48 -2.92
CA VAL A 446 17.22 -31.41 -2.73
C VAL A 446 16.65 -30.29 -3.56
N GLY A 447 15.85 -30.62 -4.59
CA GLY A 447 15.26 -29.61 -5.46
C GLY A 447 14.80 -30.14 -6.80
N GLU A 448 14.17 -29.29 -7.58
CA GLU A 448 13.75 -29.59 -8.93
C GLU A 448 14.96 -29.65 -9.88
N ASN A 449 15.03 -30.67 -10.70
CA ASN A 449 16.05 -30.77 -11.74
C ASN A 449 15.58 -30.09 -13.04
N LYS A 450 16.29 -29.03 -13.42
CA LYS A 450 16.16 -28.33 -14.72
C LYS A 450 17.45 -28.41 -15.56
N SER A 451 18.29 -29.39 -15.27
CA SER A 451 19.59 -29.58 -15.92
C SER A 451 19.66 -30.88 -16.68
N ASN A 452 20.63 -30.96 -17.57
CA ASN A 452 21.01 -32.19 -18.27
C ASN A 452 22.26 -32.88 -17.67
N TYR A 453 22.94 -32.25 -16.71
CA TYR A 453 24.17 -32.74 -16.08
C TYR A 453 23.95 -33.61 -14.83
N LEU A 454 22.78 -33.54 -14.19
CA LEU A 454 22.50 -34.30 -12.98
C LEU A 454 22.68 -35.81 -13.13
N PRO A 455 22.24 -36.47 -14.25
CA PRO A 455 22.47 -37.92 -14.42
C PRO A 455 23.92 -38.32 -14.37
N GLU A 456 24.83 -37.49 -14.89
CA GLU A 456 26.28 -37.70 -14.82
C GLU A 456 26.78 -37.67 -13.38
N LEU A 457 26.32 -36.69 -12.59
CA LEU A 457 26.71 -36.54 -11.18
C LEU A 457 26.26 -37.73 -10.31
N LEU A 458 25.09 -38.30 -10.63
CA LEU A 458 24.55 -39.46 -9.92
C LEU A 458 25.31 -40.77 -10.17
N ASN A 459 26.23 -40.80 -11.14
CA ASN A 459 27.19 -41.91 -11.26
C ASN A 459 28.19 -41.98 -10.09
N ASN A 460 28.33 -40.91 -9.33
CA ASN A 460 29.11 -40.91 -8.09
C ASN A 460 28.23 -41.45 -6.94
N SER A 461 28.62 -42.58 -6.37
CA SER A 461 27.85 -43.31 -5.34
C SER A 461 27.58 -42.49 -4.06
N HIS A 462 28.35 -41.41 -3.82
CA HIS A 462 28.18 -40.54 -2.67
C HIS A 462 27.26 -39.34 -2.94
N VAL A 463 26.73 -39.18 -4.19
CA VAL A 463 25.78 -38.13 -4.56
C VAL A 463 24.37 -38.69 -4.59
N LYS A 464 23.45 -38.00 -3.90
CA LYS A 464 22.02 -38.36 -3.89
C LYS A 464 21.16 -37.18 -4.28
N HIS A 465 20.09 -37.43 -5.02
CA HIS A 465 19.09 -36.43 -5.41
C HIS A 465 17.72 -36.76 -4.85
N PHE A 466 17.06 -35.73 -4.32
CA PHE A 466 15.70 -35.76 -3.80
C PHE A 466 14.88 -34.66 -4.47
N GLN A 467 13.63 -34.95 -4.74
CA GLN A 467 12.71 -33.96 -5.32
C GLN A 467 12.46 -32.78 -4.36
N ALA A 468 12.07 -31.64 -4.94
CA ALA A 468 11.66 -30.50 -4.15
C ALA A 468 10.55 -30.86 -3.16
N THR A 469 10.66 -30.40 -1.93
CA THR A 469 9.74 -30.72 -0.84
C THR A 469 9.48 -29.50 0.04
N ASN A 470 8.28 -29.45 0.65
CA ASN A 470 7.96 -28.49 1.68
C ASN A 470 8.48 -28.88 3.08
N LYS A 471 9.06 -30.07 3.23
CA LYS A 471 9.62 -30.61 4.47
C LYS A 471 11.15 -30.56 4.48
N VAL A 472 11.70 -29.44 3.97
CA VAL A 472 13.16 -29.27 3.85
C VAL A 472 13.87 -29.31 5.22
N GLU A 473 13.17 -28.96 6.29
CA GLU A 473 13.67 -29.03 7.66
C GLU A 473 14.10 -30.44 8.08
N GLU A 474 13.51 -31.49 7.53
CA GLU A 474 13.91 -32.89 7.82
C GLU A 474 15.32 -33.18 7.30
N TYR A 475 15.72 -32.56 6.19
CA TYR A 475 17.06 -32.66 5.63
C TYR A 475 18.05 -31.74 6.37
N VAL A 476 17.67 -30.49 6.61
CA VAL A 476 18.54 -29.49 7.24
C VAL A 476 18.92 -29.88 8.67
N LYS A 477 17.97 -30.37 9.45
CA LYS A 477 18.23 -30.79 10.85
C LYS A 477 19.24 -31.91 10.94
N ASN A 478 19.32 -32.76 9.94
CA ASN A 478 20.11 -34.00 9.97
C ASN A 478 21.45 -33.88 9.25
N CYS A 479 21.70 -32.82 8.46
CA CYS A 479 22.98 -32.66 7.75
C CYS A 479 24.12 -32.25 8.68
N THR A 480 25.33 -32.38 8.20
CA THR A 480 26.52 -31.85 8.90
C THR A 480 26.76 -30.38 8.61
N GLU A 481 26.47 -29.97 7.41
CA GLU A 481 26.64 -28.60 6.93
C GLU A 481 25.74 -28.36 5.69
N THR A 482 25.42 -27.11 5.42
CA THR A 482 24.65 -26.70 4.25
C THR A 482 25.55 -26.03 3.23
N ALA A 483 25.08 -25.95 1.98
CA ALA A 483 25.74 -25.18 0.93
C ALA A 483 24.71 -24.52 0.00
N GLY A 484 25.04 -23.35 -0.52
CA GLY A 484 24.18 -22.62 -1.47
C GLY A 484 24.95 -21.58 -2.26
N ILE A 485 24.37 -21.11 -3.34
CA ILE A 485 24.87 -19.92 -4.04
C ILE A 485 24.31 -18.67 -3.35
N LEU A 486 25.18 -17.70 -3.13
CA LEU A 486 24.87 -16.47 -2.42
C LEU A 486 24.32 -16.76 -0.99
N LEU A 487 24.07 -15.76 -0.18
CA LEU A 487 23.41 -15.98 1.10
C LEU A 487 21.90 -16.19 0.88
N GLY A 488 21.52 -17.43 0.64
CA GLY A 488 20.15 -17.84 0.41
C GLY A 488 19.50 -18.51 1.63
N ARG A 489 18.24 -18.94 1.45
CA ARG A 489 17.43 -19.58 2.50
C ARG A 489 18.12 -20.79 3.11
N THR A 490 18.68 -21.68 2.31
CA THR A 490 19.28 -22.93 2.79
C THR A 490 20.36 -22.72 3.84
N THR A 491 21.25 -21.73 3.61
CA THR A 491 22.30 -21.38 4.59
C THR A 491 21.69 -20.85 5.88
N ILE A 492 20.69 -19.97 5.78
CA ILE A 492 19.99 -19.40 6.95
C ILE A 492 19.24 -20.49 7.71
N GLU A 493 18.54 -21.38 7.03
CA GLU A 493 17.84 -22.53 7.60
C GLU A 493 18.82 -23.48 8.31
N GLY A 494 20.01 -23.67 7.71
CA GLY A 494 21.14 -24.37 8.35
C GLY A 494 21.57 -23.71 9.65
N TRP A 495 21.81 -22.42 9.65
CA TRP A 495 22.18 -21.66 10.85
C TRP A 495 21.15 -21.77 11.98
N LEU A 496 19.87 -21.71 11.65
CA LEU A 496 18.79 -21.91 12.62
C LEU A 496 18.77 -23.32 13.23
N CYS A 497 19.30 -24.32 12.51
CA CYS A 497 19.52 -25.67 13.00
C CYS A 497 20.90 -25.89 13.61
N GLY A 498 21.71 -24.84 13.84
CA GLY A 498 23.06 -24.91 14.37
C GLY A 498 24.08 -25.53 13.39
N LYS A 499 23.83 -25.47 12.09
CA LYS A 499 24.71 -26.03 11.05
C LYS A 499 25.50 -24.93 10.36
N PRO A 500 26.84 -25.07 10.23
CA PRO A 500 27.62 -24.16 9.41
C PRO A 500 27.24 -24.31 7.93
N GLY A 501 27.56 -23.30 7.13
CA GLY A 501 27.19 -23.30 5.71
C GLY A 501 28.28 -22.77 4.79
N TRP A 502 28.40 -23.38 3.61
CA TRP A 502 29.16 -22.85 2.50
C TRP A 502 28.34 -21.86 1.70
N ILE A 503 28.89 -20.68 1.43
CA ILE A 503 28.31 -19.68 0.53
C ILE A 503 29.26 -19.52 -0.64
N TYR A 504 28.70 -19.70 -1.85
CA TYR A 504 29.39 -19.52 -3.11
C TYR A 504 28.90 -18.22 -3.74
N ASP A 505 29.78 -17.26 -3.89
CA ASP A 505 29.50 -16.08 -4.68
C ASP A 505 29.73 -16.42 -6.15
N VAL A 506 28.73 -16.13 -6.97
CA VAL A 506 28.76 -16.47 -8.39
C VAL A 506 28.38 -15.26 -9.25
N ASP A 507 28.88 -15.20 -10.48
CA ASP A 507 28.44 -14.24 -11.48
C ASP A 507 27.10 -14.69 -12.14
N ASN A 508 26.59 -13.87 -13.06
CA ASN A 508 25.35 -14.15 -13.79
C ASN A 508 25.42 -15.34 -14.77
N THR A 509 26.61 -15.93 -14.95
CA THR A 509 26.85 -17.13 -15.75
C THR A 509 27.16 -18.36 -14.89
N GLY A 510 27.11 -18.22 -13.54
CA GLY A 510 27.36 -19.30 -12.62
C GLY A 510 28.86 -19.62 -12.37
N ASN A 511 29.76 -18.73 -12.80
CA ASN A 511 31.18 -18.87 -12.43
C ASN A 511 31.34 -18.54 -10.94
N ILE A 512 32.10 -19.38 -10.24
CA ILE A 512 32.42 -19.14 -8.82
C ILE A 512 33.43 -18.00 -8.77
N ILE A 513 33.05 -16.90 -8.11
CA ILE A 513 33.91 -15.73 -7.83
C ILE A 513 34.65 -15.97 -6.52
N ASP A 514 33.94 -16.41 -5.48
CA ASP A 514 34.47 -16.72 -4.16
C ASP A 514 33.67 -17.85 -3.52
N LYS A 515 34.28 -18.54 -2.56
CA LYS A 515 33.58 -19.49 -1.69
C LYS A 515 34.11 -19.41 -0.26
N LYS A 516 33.18 -19.42 0.68
CA LYS A 516 33.51 -19.23 2.07
C LYS A 516 32.60 -20.06 2.97
N LYS A 517 33.20 -20.70 3.96
CA LYS A 517 32.44 -21.39 5.00
C LYS A 517 32.14 -20.42 6.13
N TYR A 518 30.88 -20.32 6.49
CA TYR A 518 30.41 -19.46 7.57
C TYR A 518 29.94 -20.32 8.74
N GLU A 519 30.38 -19.96 9.92
CA GLU A 519 29.83 -20.47 11.16
C GLU A 519 28.49 -19.84 11.46
N VAL A 520 27.70 -20.44 12.36
CA VAL A 520 26.41 -19.94 12.78
C VAL A 520 26.58 -18.55 13.39
N PRO A 521 25.89 -17.50 12.87
CA PRO A 521 26.00 -16.16 13.44
C PRO A 521 25.35 -16.10 14.83
N SER A 522 25.86 -15.21 15.69
CA SER A 522 25.34 -15.00 17.06
C SER A 522 23.90 -14.48 17.08
N ASP A 523 23.50 -13.68 16.08
CA ASP A 523 22.14 -13.17 15.92
C ASP A 523 21.47 -13.81 14.71
N VAL A 524 20.60 -14.78 14.97
CA VAL A 524 19.74 -15.42 13.97
C VAL A 524 18.30 -14.89 14.00
N ASN A 525 17.93 -14.06 14.98
CA ASN A 525 16.57 -13.54 15.12
C ASN A 525 16.19 -12.60 13.97
N LYS A 526 17.18 -11.95 13.35
CA LYS A 526 16.96 -11.08 12.17
C LYS A 526 16.35 -11.81 10.97
N PHE A 527 16.36 -13.14 10.97
CA PHE A 527 15.75 -14.00 9.94
C PHE A 527 14.35 -14.52 10.34
N ASN A 528 13.92 -14.29 11.58
CA ASN A 528 12.63 -14.77 12.06
C ASN A 528 11.49 -14.13 11.26
N SER A 529 10.57 -14.97 10.72
CA SER A 529 9.48 -14.49 9.85
C SER A 529 8.55 -13.48 10.52
N ASP A 530 8.31 -13.62 11.84
CA ASP A 530 7.45 -12.68 12.56
C ASP A 530 8.17 -11.33 12.77
N GLU A 531 9.48 -11.32 13.06
CA GLU A 531 10.28 -10.09 13.17
C GLU A 531 10.47 -9.40 11.79
N VAL A 532 10.70 -10.17 10.73
CA VAL A 532 10.78 -9.63 9.37
C VAL A 532 9.45 -8.99 8.97
N ALA A 533 8.32 -9.68 9.20
CA ALA A 533 7.00 -9.15 8.89
C ALA A 533 6.68 -7.88 9.70
N LYS A 534 7.14 -7.80 10.95
CA LYS A 534 7.02 -6.61 11.79
C LYS A 534 7.77 -5.42 11.19
N LYS A 535 9.04 -5.60 10.81
CA LYS A 535 9.85 -4.56 10.15
C LYS A 535 9.21 -4.09 8.84
N ILE A 536 8.75 -5.02 8.00
CA ILE A 536 8.06 -4.69 6.75
C ILE A 536 6.76 -3.91 7.02
N LYS A 537 5.98 -4.30 8.04
CA LYS A 537 4.78 -3.55 8.43
C LYS A 537 5.11 -2.15 8.94
N GLU A 538 6.21 -1.97 9.67
CA GLU A 538 6.68 -0.65 10.10
C GLU A 538 7.00 0.24 8.89
N GLU A 539 7.64 -0.29 7.84
CA GLU A 539 7.85 0.43 6.58
C GLU A 539 6.52 0.76 5.87
N TYR A 540 5.53 -0.16 5.86
CA TYR A 540 4.20 0.15 5.35
C TYR A 540 3.57 1.33 6.08
N ILE A 541 3.65 1.34 7.42
CA ILE A 541 3.08 2.40 8.25
C ILE A 541 3.78 3.75 7.98
N LYS A 542 5.11 3.76 7.86
CA LYS A 542 5.86 4.98 7.50
C LYS A 542 5.37 5.54 6.16
N ILE A 543 5.37 4.70 5.11
CA ILE A 543 4.96 5.11 3.75
C ILE A 543 3.50 5.57 3.70
N LEU A 544 2.62 4.94 4.46
CA LEU A 544 1.20 5.32 4.51
C LEU A 544 0.96 6.59 5.31
N ASN A 545 1.89 6.95 6.21
CA ASN A 545 1.85 8.21 6.98
C ASN A 545 2.58 9.35 6.27
N ASP A 546 3.45 9.07 5.30
CA ASP A 546 4.10 10.04 4.41
C ASP A 546 3.18 10.55 3.30
#